data_b8cce41ec10e389fbdee5fff47c9378b
#
_entry.id   b8cce41ec10e389fbdee5fff47c9378b
#
_cell.length_a   1.000
_cell.length_b   1.000
_cell.length_c   1.000
_cell.angle_alpha   90.00
_cell.angle_beta   90.00
_cell.angle_gamma   90.00
#
_symmetry.space_group_name_H-M   'P 1'
#
loop_
_entity.id
_entity.type
_entity.pdbx_description
1 polymer ?
#
loop_
_entity_poly.entity_id
_entity_poly.type
_entity_poly.pdbx_seq_one_letter_code
_entity_poly.pdbx_strand_id
1 'polypeptide(L)'
;MSAMFREFGRRFIRQAACTVPLIPVLTRRPQLLRCYEEAEDKDVPAYYSEDEKRTIELFERCSPSVVHITTQLDVPTNWFEIARIDSGAGSGFIWDREGHIVTNYHVIRNARRANVTLFDHTVLDAELVGAEPDVDIAVLKVDFSRTKSNGNTVSPVVVGKSSTLRVGQRVFAIGNPFGLDQSLSEGVVSGVGRQIEGVGGRIIKNVIQTDAAINPGNSGGPLLDGNGRFIGINTMIASQSGAWSGIGFAVPSATVTRTVSQIIKYGRAIRPWLGLSLAPMTITQRGKRQKTEGVLVISVQVGSPADAAGIRGTVRDPYSGSIVMGDEIVEIDGKQVVDPEQVSDVVENKAVGDRIELRIKRDGSYKTVSVTLKDRPTSYQGGYGGESFRRRSRL
;
A
#
# COMPACT_ATOMS: atom_id res chain seq x y z
N MET A 1 -6.54 9.93 51.08
CA MET A 1 -7.47 10.65 50.22
C MET A 1 -8.50 9.69 49.63
N SER A 2 -9.42 9.29 50.51
CA SER A 2 -10.48 8.34 50.18
C SER A 2 -11.62 8.65 51.16
N ALA A 3 -12.56 9.52 50.75
CA ALA A 3 -13.82 9.75 51.46
C ALA A 3 -14.61 10.98 50.95
N MET A 4 -14.66 11.22 49.62
CA MET A 4 -15.38 12.40 49.13
C MET A 4 -16.24 12.17 47.88
N PHE A 5 -16.60 10.94 47.58
CA PHE A 5 -17.45 10.60 46.40
C PHE A 5 -18.62 9.64 46.73
N ARG A 6 -19.16 9.68 47.96
CA ARG A 6 -20.32 8.83 48.33
C ARG A 6 -21.55 9.59 48.81
N GLU A 7 -21.68 10.89 48.63
CA GLU A 7 -22.80 11.65 49.21
C GLU A 7 -23.64 12.50 48.26
N PHE A 8 -23.62 12.23 46.95
CA PHE A 8 -24.45 12.98 45.98
C PHE A 8 -25.56 12.15 45.31
N GLY A 9 -25.90 10.99 45.84
CA GLY A 9 -26.85 10.06 45.21
C GLY A 9 -28.13 9.75 45.98
N ARG A 10 -28.52 10.51 47.00
CA ARG A 10 -29.74 10.17 47.78
C ARG A 10 -30.52 11.39 48.33
N ARG A 11 -30.91 12.32 47.45
CA ARG A 11 -31.93 13.33 47.78
C ARG A 11 -32.55 13.91 46.53
N PHE A 12 -33.50 13.23 45.91
CA PHE A 12 -34.53 13.81 45.04
C PHE A 12 -35.56 12.75 44.59
N ILE A 13 -36.16 12.06 45.57
CA ILE A 13 -37.44 11.35 45.33
C ILE A 13 -38.27 11.56 46.58
N ARG A 14 -39.07 12.63 46.62
CA ARG A 14 -40.34 12.72 47.31
C ARG A 14 -41.07 14.02 46.96
N GLN A 15 -42.32 13.83 46.54
CA GLN A 15 -43.41 14.80 46.43
C GLN A 15 -43.50 15.60 45.12
N ALA A 16 -44.33 15.10 44.20
CA ALA A 16 -45.45 15.85 43.68
C ALA A 16 -46.42 14.87 42.98
N ALA A 17 -47.40 14.41 43.77
CA ALA A 17 -48.62 13.81 43.19
C ALA A 17 -49.45 14.95 42.64
N CYS A 18 -49.38 15.22 41.34
CA CYS A 18 -50.34 16.05 40.60
C CYS A 18 -51.31 15.15 39.85
N THR A 19 -52.53 15.09 40.33
CA THR A 19 -53.67 14.50 39.62
C THR A 19 -53.95 15.29 38.31
N VAL A 20 -53.62 14.70 37.19
CA VAL A 20 -53.99 15.20 35.86
C VAL A 20 -55.27 14.42 35.39
N PRO A 21 -56.36 15.08 34.98
CA PRO A 21 -57.54 14.41 34.50
C PRO A 21 -57.29 13.68 33.20
N LEU A 22 -57.78 12.44 33.11
CA LEU A 22 -57.76 11.63 31.90
C LEU A 22 -58.62 12.30 30.80
N ILE A 23 -57.94 12.90 29.81
CA ILE A 23 -58.53 13.25 28.53
C ILE A 23 -58.42 12.03 27.62
N PRO A 24 -59.50 11.56 26.97
CA PRO A 24 -59.44 10.45 26.05
C PRO A 24 -58.60 10.90 24.82
N VAL A 25 -57.38 10.39 24.73
CA VAL A 25 -56.51 10.55 23.53
C VAL A 25 -57.14 9.68 22.43
N LEU A 26 -57.86 10.35 21.54
CA LEU A 26 -58.20 9.80 20.23
C LEU A 26 -56.92 9.36 19.54
N THR A 27 -56.71 8.06 19.42
CA THR A 27 -55.62 7.43 18.69
C THR A 27 -55.74 7.72 17.21
N ARG A 28 -55.35 8.93 16.75
CA ARG A 28 -54.93 9.14 15.40
C ARG A 28 -53.42 8.88 15.39
N ARG A 29 -53.00 7.69 14.94
CA ARG A 29 -51.60 7.41 14.56
C ARG A 29 -51.18 8.49 13.56
N PRO A 30 -50.06 9.18 13.76
CA PRO A 30 -49.55 10.15 12.81
C PRO A 30 -49.30 9.42 11.48
N GLN A 31 -49.78 9.99 10.38
CA GLN A 31 -49.54 9.52 9.00
C GLN A 31 -48.05 9.36 8.64
N LEU A 32 -47.15 9.89 9.44
CA LEU A 32 -45.70 9.77 9.27
C LEU A 32 -45.12 8.37 9.57
N LEU A 33 -45.85 7.48 10.26
CA LEU A 33 -45.40 6.10 10.51
C LEU A 33 -45.83 5.13 9.39
N ARG A 34 -46.67 5.57 8.46
CA ARG A 34 -47.12 4.72 7.34
C ARG A 34 -46.08 4.64 6.20
N CYS A 35 -45.08 5.48 6.18
CA CYS A 35 -44.04 5.45 5.16
C CYS A 35 -42.91 4.42 5.44
N TYR A 36 -42.91 3.76 6.59
CA TYR A 36 -41.90 2.78 6.95
C TYR A 36 -42.33 1.32 6.93
N GLU A 37 -43.64 1.03 6.78
CA GLU A 37 -44.15 -0.33 6.80
C GLU A 37 -44.48 -0.95 5.40
N GLU A 38 -44.17 -0.24 4.31
CA GLU A 38 -44.48 -0.73 2.94
C GLU A 38 -43.23 -0.98 2.06
N ALA A 39 -42.03 -1.14 2.66
CA ALA A 39 -40.81 -1.43 1.89
C ALA A 39 -40.36 -2.89 2.05
N GLU A 40 -41.26 -3.85 1.86
CA GLU A 40 -40.93 -5.24 1.54
C GLU A 40 -41.37 -5.57 0.09
N ASP A 41 -40.99 -4.71 -0.86
CA ASP A 41 -41.19 -5.06 -2.27
C ASP A 41 -39.80 -5.24 -2.93
N LYS A 42 -39.57 -6.46 -3.39
CA LYS A 42 -38.34 -6.93 -4.03
C LYS A 42 -38.10 -6.35 -5.43
N ASP A 43 -38.85 -5.37 -5.84
CA ASP A 43 -38.64 -4.64 -7.08
C ASP A 43 -37.76 -3.42 -6.81
N VAL A 44 -36.56 -3.47 -7.36
CA VAL A 44 -35.62 -2.29 -7.42
C VAL A 44 -36.46 -1.12 -7.95
N PRO A 45 -36.64 -0.05 -7.16
CA PRO A 45 -37.53 1.04 -7.57
C PRO A 45 -37.12 1.60 -8.92
N ALA A 46 -38.10 1.85 -9.79
CA ALA A 46 -37.92 2.44 -11.12
C ALA A 46 -37.33 3.88 -11.11
N TYR A 47 -36.76 4.31 -9.97
CA TYR A 47 -36.27 5.69 -9.70
C TYR A 47 -34.79 5.87 -9.87
N TYR A 48 -33.97 4.81 -10.01
CA TYR A 48 -32.54 4.98 -10.20
C TYR A 48 -32.23 5.50 -11.61
N SER A 49 -31.42 6.55 -11.68
CA SER A 49 -30.83 7.00 -12.94
C SER A 49 -29.94 5.89 -13.53
N GLU A 50 -29.67 5.94 -14.82
CA GLU A 50 -28.80 4.95 -15.48
C GLU A 50 -27.37 4.96 -14.89
N ASP A 51 -26.91 6.10 -14.39
CA ASP A 51 -25.59 6.22 -13.72
C ASP A 51 -25.60 5.54 -12.35
N GLU A 52 -26.66 5.69 -11.56
CA GLU A 52 -26.82 5.00 -10.27
C GLU A 52 -26.89 3.49 -10.47
N LYS A 53 -27.68 3.01 -11.46
CA LYS A 53 -27.76 1.58 -11.79
C LYS A 53 -26.38 1.01 -12.12
N ARG A 54 -25.59 1.69 -12.96
CA ARG A 54 -24.23 1.27 -13.31
C ARG A 54 -23.31 1.21 -12.11
N THR A 55 -23.40 2.16 -11.19
CA THR A 55 -22.59 2.21 -9.97
C THR A 55 -22.98 1.07 -9.02
N ILE A 56 -24.28 0.80 -8.84
CA ILE A 56 -24.79 -0.31 -8.04
C ILE A 56 -24.33 -1.65 -8.62
N GLU A 57 -24.55 -1.89 -9.90
CA GLU A 57 -24.12 -3.12 -10.59
C GLU A 57 -22.60 -3.34 -10.52
N LEU A 58 -21.81 -2.24 -10.64
CA LEU A 58 -20.36 -2.31 -10.50
C LEU A 58 -20.00 -2.76 -9.09
N PHE A 59 -20.59 -2.15 -8.07
CA PHE A 59 -20.33 -2.48 -6.67
C PHE A 59 -20.68 -3.93 -6.36
N GLU A 60 -21.88 -4.39 -6.72
CA GLU A 60 -22.34 -5.77 -6.50
C GLU A 60 -21.43 -6.80 -7.18
N ARG A 61 -20.98 -6.51 -8.39
CA ARG A 61 -20.09 -7.40 -9.16
C ARG A 61 -18.67 -7.44 -8.60
N CYS A 62 -18.13 -6.30 -8.10
CA CYS A 62 -16.73 -6.19 -7.70
C CYS A 62 -16.50 -6.42 -6.21
N SER A 63 -17.50 -6.20 -5.37
CA SER A 63 -17.39 -6.38 -3.90
C SER A 63 -16.95 -7.79 -3.49
N PRO A 64 -17.39 -8.88 -4.13
CA PRO A 64 -16.92 -10.23 -3.78
C PRO A 64 -15.42 -10.45 -3.99
N SER A 65 -14.75 -9.58 -4.75
CA SER A 65 -13.27 -9.63 -4.90
C SER A 65 -12.54 -9.00 -3.73
N VAL A 66 -13.20 -8.19 -2.89
CA VAL A 66 -12.58 -7.39 -1.84
C VAL A 66 -12.67 -8.11 -0.51
N VAL A 67 -11.55 -8.16 0.19
CA VAL A 67 -11.42 -8.86 1.46
C VAL A 67 -10.97 -7.90 2.56
N HIS A 68 -11.32 -8.23 3.80
CA HIS A 68 -10.77 -7.60 4.99
C HIS A 68 -9.56 -8.37 5.48
N ILE A 69 -8.53 -7.65 5.92
CA ILE A 69 -7.30 -8.24 6.46
C ILE A 69 -7.11 -7.73 7.89
N THR A 70 -7.00 -8.66 8.83
CA THR A 70 -6.59 -8.37 10.21
C THR A 70 -5.23 -8.99 10.48
N THR A 71 -4.42 -8.26 11.23
CA THR A 71 -3.08 -8.68 11.60
C THR A 71 -2.92 -8.77 13.11
N GLN A 72 -2.15 -9.74 13.56
CA GLN A 72 -1.95 -10.00 14.99
C GLN A 72 -0.47 -10.04 15.32
N LEU A 73 -0.16 -9.49 16.50
CA LEU A 73 1.13 -9.60 17.16
C LEU A 73 1.02 -10.56 18.36
N ASP A 74 2.04 -11.37 18.52
CA ASP A 74 2.23 -12.17 19.72
C ASP A 74 3.04 -11.33 20.73
N VAL A 75 2.40 -10.88 21.83
CA VAL A 75 3.06 -10.10 22.88
C VAL A 75 3.23 -11.00 24.10
N PRO A 76 4.48 -11.24 24.57
CA PRO A 76 4.70 -11.96 25.82
C PRO A 76 4.09 -11.18 26.99
N THR A 77 3.15 -11.75 27.71
CA THR A 77 2.57 -11.18 28.94
C THR A 77 3.33 -11.62 30.18
N ASN A 78 3.86 -12.86 30.15
CA ASN A 78 4.72 -13.45 31.19
C ASN A 78 5.64 -14.52 30.57
N TRP A 79 6.50 -15.20 31.40
CA TRP A 79 7.40 -16.27 30.95
C TRP A 79 6.72 -17.45 30.25
N PHE A 80 5.42 -17.63 30.47
CA PHE A 80 4.66 -18.80 30.01
C PHE A 80 3.44 -18.44 29.17
N GLU A 81 3.15 -17.15 28.98
CA GLU A 81 1.91 -16.71 28.37
C GLU A 81 2.14 -15.65 27.28
N ILE A 82 1.57 -15.91 26.10
CA ILE A 82 1.62 -15.01 24.95
C ILE A 82 0.20 -14.51 24.69
N ALA A 83 -0.02 -13.21 24.84
CA ALA A 83 -1.25 -12.58 24.41
C ALA A 83 -1.20 -12.28 22.91
N ARG A 84 -2.31 -12.52 22.23
CA ARG A 84 -2.52 -12.10 20.85
C ARG A 84 -3.25 -10.78 20.84
N ILE A 85 -2.61 -9.77 20.25
CA ILE A 85 -3.19 -8.42 20.16
C ILE A 85 -3.34 -8.09 18.68
N ASP A 86 -4.52 -7.62 18.29
CA ASP A 86 -4.75 -7.11 16.96
C ASP A 86 -3.87 -5.88 16.74
N SER A 87 -3.06 -5.91 15.67
CA SER A 87 -2.02 -4.91 15.42
C SER A 87 -2.33 -3.98 14.27
N GLY A 88 -3.30 -4.34 13.43
CA GLY A 88 -3.72 -3.56 12.29
C GLY A 88 -4.84 -4.21 11.52
N ALA A 89 -5.51 -3.41 10.72
CA ALA A 89 -6.53 -3.84 9.79
C ALA A 89 -6.43 -3.07 8.49
N GLY A 90 -6.86 -3.66 7.41
CA GLY A 90 -6.91 -3.04 6.09
C GLY A 90 -7.73 -3.89 5.13
N SER A 91 -7.72 -3.48 3.88
CA SER A 91 -8.34 -4.22 2.80
C SER A 91 -7.31 -4.98 1.96
N GLY A 92 -7.80 -5.92 1.19
CA GLY A 92 -7.09 -6.59 0.13
C GLY A 92 -8.05 -7.00 -0.96
N PHE A 93 -7.55 -7.67 -1.96
CA PHE A 93 -8.41 -8.23 -3.01
C PHE A 93 -7.86 -9.56 -3.53
N ILE A 94 -8.77 -10.38 -4.01
CA ILE A 94 -8.47 -11.70 -4.57
C ILE A 94 -7.80 -11.50 -5.93
N TRP A 95 -6.57 -12.00 -6.06
CA TRP A 95 -5.80 -11.88 -7.30
C TRP A 95 -6.12 -12.97 -8.29
N ASP A 96 -6.22 -14.21 -7.80
CA ASP A 96 -6.48 -15.38 -8.62
C ASP A 96 -7.30 -16.43 -7.85
N ARG A 97 -7.64 -17.53 -8.55
CA ARG A 97 -8.37 -18.65 -7.96
C ARG A 97 -7.48 -19.62 -7.17
N GLU A 98 -6.18 -19.40 -7.20
CA GLU A 98 -5.22 -20.22 -6.45
C GLU A 98 -5.11 -19.79 -4.98
N GLY A 99 -5.69 -18.66 -4.60
CA GLY A 99 -5.74 -18.14 -3.23
C GLY A 99 -4.75 -17.02 -2.96
N HIS A 100 -4.20 -16.37 -3.99
CA HIS A 100 -3.37 -15.20 -3.78
C HIS A 100 -4.24 -13.96 -3.52
N ILE A 101 -3.93 -13.30 -2.42
CA ILE A 101 -4.56 -12.04 -1.99
C ILE A 101 -3.50 -10.94 -2.06
N VAL A 102 -3.83 -9.85 -2.70
CA VAL A 102 -2.95 -8.67 -2.81
C VAL A 102 -3.42 -7.60 -1.84
N THR A 103 -2.48 -6.98 -1.15
CA THR A 103 -2.71 -5.88 -0.21
C THR A 103 -1.49 -4.95 -0.17
N ASN A 104 -1.55 -3.87 0.62
CA ASN A 104 -0.38 -3.06 0.89
C ASN A 104 0.57 -3.74 1.89
N TYR A 105 1.88 -3.48 1.73
CA TYR A 105 2.88 -3.95 2.67
C TYR A 105 2.67 -3.35 4.07
N HIS A 106 2.31 -2.08 4.19
CA HIS A 106 2.10 -1.43 5.47
C HIS A 106 0.96 -2.05 6.30
N VAL A 107 -0.05 -2.68 5.65
CA VAL A 107 -1.15 -3.39 6.32
C VAL A 107 -0.62 -4.61 7.09
N ILE A 108 0.39 -5.30 6.53
CA ILE A 108 0.92 -6.54 7.12
C ILE A 108 2.28 -6.35 7.81
N ARG A 109 2.82 -5.13 7.77
CA ARG A 109 4.11 -4.82 8.38
C ARG A 109 4.07 -5.08 9.88
N ASN A 110 5.09 -5.77 10.40
CA ASN A 110 5.21 -6.20 11.80
C ASN A 110 4.21 -7.27 12.27
N ALA A 111 3.32 -7.77 11.41
CA ALA A 111 2.41 -8.84 11.77
C ALA A 111 3.15 -10.17 11.88
N ARG A 112 2.74 -11.00 12.87
CA ARG A 112 3.15 -12.41 12.94
C ARG A 112 2.15 -13.33 12.27
N ARG A 113 0.89 -12.93 12.24
CA ARG A 113 -0.21 -13.65 11.61
C ARG A 113 -1.09 -12.67 10.88
N ALA A 114 -1.70 -13.13 9.82
CA ALA A 114 -2.73 -12.40 9.11
C ALA A 114 -3.93 -13.31 8.89
N ASN A 115 -5.13 -12.76 9.06
CA ASN A 115 -6.39 -13.41 8.72
C ASN A 115 -7.05 -12.63 7.60
N VAL A 116 -7.67 -13.34 6.68
CA VAL A 116 -8.42 -12.78 5.56
C VAL A 116 -9.88 -13.14 5.75
N THR A 117 -10.75 -12.13 5.85
CA THR A 117 -12.20 -12.30 5.87
C THR A 117 -12.75 -12.04 4.49
N LEU A 118 -13.40 -13.04 3.90
CA LEU A 118 -14.02 -12.97 2.59
C LEU A 118 -15.38 -12.25 2.64
N PHE A 119 -15.96 -12.00 1.46
CA PHE A 119 -17.28 -11.38 1.30
C PHE A 119 -18.41 -12.15 2.04
N ASP A 120 -18.32 -13.48 2.10
CA ASP A 120 -19.28 -14.35 2.81
C ASP A 120 -18.98 -14.49 4.32
N HIS A 121 -18.16 -13.60 4.87
CA HIS A 121 -17.68 -13.59 6.26
C HIS A 121 -16.86 -14.83 6.67
N THR A 122 -16.41 -15.64 5.72
CA THR A 122 -15.50 -16.75 6.00
C THR A 122 -14.12 -16.16 6.38
N VAL A 123 -13.59 -16.56 7.53
CA VAL A 123 -12.26 -16.16 7.99
C VAL A 123 -11.26 -17.26 7.67
N LEU A 124 -10.19 -16.91 6.97
CA LEU A 124 -9.13 -17.80 6.55
C LEU A 124 -7.79 -17.34 7.11
N ASP A 125 -6.99 -18.27 7.62
CA ASP A 125 -5.59 -17.99 7.94
C ASP A 125 -4.82 -17.69 6.65
N ALA A 126 -3.99 -16.67 6.67
CA ALA A 126 -3.20 -16.25 5.53
C ALA A 126 -1.70 -16.40 5.79
N GLU A 127 -0.98 -16.91 4.80
CA GLU A 127 0.47 -17.02 4.81
C GLU A 127 1.09 -15.97 3.90
N LEU A 128 2.21 -15.35 4.31
CA LEU A 128 2.92 -14.40 3.48
C LEU A 128 3.69 -15.16 2.37
N VAL A 129 3.33 -14.89 1.11
CA VAL A 129 4.10 -15.34 -0.06
C VAL A 129 5.35 -14.48 -0.23
N GLY A 130 5.19 -13.17 -0.12
CA GLY A 130 6.27 -12.21 -0.18
C GLY A 130 5.76 -10.77 -0.20
N ALA A 131 6.68 -9.83 -0.10
CA ALA A 131 6.36 -8.41 -0.11
C ALA A 131 7.43 -7.59 -0.82
N GLU A 132 7.03 -6.40 -1.29
CA GLU A 132 7.89 -5.39 -1.86
C GLU A 132 7.60 -4.04 -1.19
N PRO A 133 8.35 -3.71 -0.13
CA PRO A 133 8.16 -2.48 0.65
C PRO A 133 8.33 -1.19 -0.16
N ASP A 134 9.19 -1.21 -1.19
CA ASP A 134 9.52 -0.03 -1.98
C ASP A 134 8.34 0.49 -2.82
N VAL A 135 7.36 -0.36 -3.11
CA VAL A 135 6.12 0.00 -3.82
C VAL A 135 4.88 -0.32 -2.99
N ASP A 136 5.08 -0.63 -1.69
CA ASP A 136 4.03 -0.89 -0.72
C ASP A 136 3.06 -2.01 -1.13
N ILE A 137 3.59 -3.13 -1.64
CA ILE A 137 2.80 -4.29 -2.08
C ILE A 137 3.17 -5.53 -1.27
N ALA A 138 2.16 -6.31 -0.89
CA ALA A 138 2.32 -7.64 -0.30
C ALA A 138 1.36 -8.64 -0.94
N VAL A 139 1.78 -9.90 -0.97
CA VAL A 139 0.98 -11.03 -1.45
C VAL A 139 0.85 -12.05 -0.34
N LEU A 140 -0.39 -12.37 0.01
CA LEU A 140 -0.75 -13.42 0.95
C LEU A 140 -1.30 -14.62 0.20
N LYS A 141 -1.28 -15.78 0.85
CA LYS A 141 -1.87 -17.03 0.38
C LYS A 141 -2.90 -17.53 1.37
N VAL A 142 -4.08 -17.86 0.90
CA VAL A 142 -5.15 -18.50 1.66
C VAL A 142 -5.58 -19.81 0.99
N ASP A 143 -6.19 -20.68 1.76
CA ASP A 143 -6.74 -21.95 1.27
C ASP A 143 -8.26 -21.82 1.08
N PHE A 144 -8.70 -21.64 -0.16
CA PHE A 144 -10.13 -21.54 -0.51
C PHE A 144 -10.91 -22.85 -0.34
N SER A 145 -10.27 -24.01 -0.17
CA SER A 145 -10.97 -25.28 0.10
C SER A 145 -11.72 -25.24 1.44
N ARG A 146 -11.34 -24.33 2.32
CA ARG A 146 -11.98 -24.10 3.62
C ARG A 146 -13.19 -23.20 3.59
N THR A 147 -13.56 -22.64 2.42
CA THR A 147 -14.77 -21.83 2.26
C THR A 147 -16.01 -22.71 2.24
N LYS A 148 -17.15 -22.17 2.68
CA LYS A 148 -18.45 -22.89 2.69
C LYS A 148 -18.85 -23.40 1.31
N SER A 149 -18.39 -22.74 0.25
CA SER A 149 -18.69 -23.05 -1.16
C SER A 149 -17.56 -23.77 -1.89
N ASN A 150 -16.53 -24.30 -1.18
CA ASN A 150 -15.33 -24.90 -1.77
C ASN A 150 -14.69 -24.02 -2.86
N GLY A 151 -14.70 -22.70 -2.66
CA GLY A 151 -14.08 -21.74 -3.58
C GLY A 151 -14.94 -21.36 -4.78
N ASN A 152 -16.16 -21.88 -4.92
CA ASN A 152 -17.05 -21.56 -6.07
C ASN A 152 -17.52 -20.09 -6.09
N THR A 153 -17.46 -19.38 -4.95
CA THR A 153 -17.81 -17.95 -4.82
C THR A 153 -16.60 -17.03 -4.94
N VAL A 154 -15.42 -17.58 -5.22
CA VAL A 154 -14.20 -16.77 -5.37
C VAL A 154 -14.23 -15.97 -6.66
N SER A 155 -14.20 -14.65 -6.56
CA SER A 155 -14.24 -13.72 -7.69
C SER A 155 -12.94 -12.90 -7.74
N PRO A 156 -11.92 -13.30 -8.53
CA PRO A 156 -10.71 -12.49 -8.71
C PRO A 156 -11.01 -11.16 -9.41
N VAL A 157 -10.20 -10.14 -9.13
CA VAL A 157 -10.29 -8.86 -9.84
C VAL A 157 -9.95 -9.03 -11.32
N VAL A 158 -10.63 -8.25 -12.18
CA VAL A 158 -10.32 -8.17 -13.60
C VAL A 158 -9.29 -7.04 -13.82
N VAL A 159 -8.07 -7.37 -14.23
CA VAL A 159 -7.00 -6.38 -14.37
C VAL A 159 -7.24 -5.46 -15.56
N GLY A 160 -7.24 -4.16 -15.32
CA GLY A 160 -7.31 -3.08 -16.31
C GLY A 160 -5.93 -2.51 -16.64
N LYS A 161 -5.89 -1.58 -17.61
CA LYS A 161 -4.65 -0.95 -18.11
C LYS A 161 -4.48 0.44 -17.49
N SER A 162 -3.64 0.58 -16.48
CA SER A 162 -3.33 1.89 -15.86
C SER A 162 -2.58 2.86 -16.78
N SER A 163 -1.89 2.36 -17.81
CA SER A 163 -1.15 3.20 -18.78
C SER A 163 -2.05 4.02 -19.72
N THR A 164 -3.34 3.69 -19.81
CA THR A 164 -4.31 4.40 -20.67
C THR A 164 -5.18 5.37 -19.90
N LEU A 165 -4.97 5.53 -18.60
CA LEU A 165 -5.77 6.42 -17.76
C LEU A 165 -5.61 7.88 -18.16
N ARG A 166 -6.71 8.62 -18.06
CA ARG A 166 -6.77 10.06 -18.32
C ARG A 166 -7.41 10.79 -17.13
N VAL A 167 -6.92 11.99 -16.87
CA VAL A 167 -7.52 12.90 -15.87
C VAL A 167 -8.99 13.15 -16.22
N GLY A 168 -9.86 13.11 -15.21
CA GLY A 168 -11.31 13.21 -15.35
C GLY A 168 -12.03 11.88 -15.55
N GLN A 169 -11.33 10.75 -15.72
CA GLN A 169 -11.93 9.42 -15.81
C GLN A 169 -12.49 9.01 -14.44
N ARG A 170 -13.74 8.53 -14.40
CA ARG A 170 -14.38 8.02 -13.15
C ARG A 170 -13.62 6.83 -12.61
N VAL A 171 -13.48 6.78 -11.30
CA VAL A 171 -12.86 5.68 -10.57
C VAL A 171 -13.64 5.37 -9.29
N PHE A 172 -13.51 4.12 -8.84
CA PHE A 172 -14.21 3.59 -7.68
C PHE A 172 -13.20 2.90 -6.77
N ALA A 173 -13.11 3.33 -5.51
CA ALA A 173 -12.33 2.66 -4.49
C ALA A 173 -13.25 1.81 -3.63
N ILE A 174 -12.96 0.50 -3.52
CA ILE A 174 -13.70 -0.41 -2.67
C ILE A 174 -12.78 -0.88 -1.54
N GLY A 175 -13.31 -0.94 -0.33
CA GLY A 175 -12.63 -1.47 0.84
C GLY A 175 -13.59 -2.17 1.79
N ASN A 176 -13.02 -2.89 2.77
CA ASN A 176 -13.75 -3.48 3.88
C ASN A 176 -13.07 -3.08 5.20
N PRO A 177 -13.29 -1.84 5.69
CA PRO A 177 -12.50 -1.27 6.79
C PRO A 177 -12.67 -1.99 8.12
N PHE A 178 -13.84 -2.59 8.37
CA PHE A 178 -14.16 -3.19 9.68
C PHE A 178 -14.47 -4.69 9.59
N GLY A 179 -14.37 -5.30 8.41
CA GLY A 179 -14.71 -6.71 8.21
C GLY A 179 -16.21 -7.01 8.33
N LEU A 180 -17.03 -5.97 8.39
CA LEU A 180 -18.49 -6.10 8.43
C LEU A 180 -19.04 -6.15 7.00
N ASP A 181 -18.85 -5.05 6.25
CA ASP A 181 -19.31 -4.93 4.87
C ASP A 181 -18.35 -4.07 4.05
N GLN A 182 -18.40 -4.22 2.72
CA GLN A 182 -17.63 -3.42 1.81
C GLN A 182 -18.21 -2.00 1.73
N SER A 183 -17.30 -1.03 1.59
CA SER A 183 -17.64 0.37 1.35
C SER A 183 -17.11 0.83 0.01
N LEU A 184 -17.87 1.71 -0.64
CA LEU A 184 -17.57 2.30 -1.94
C LEU A 184 -17.26 3.79 -1.78
N SER A 185 -16.19 4.25 -2.44
CA SER A 185 -15.93 5.66 -2.67
C SER A 185 -15.82 5.90 -4.17
N GLU A 186 -16.51 6.91 -4.67
CA GLU A 186 -16.43 7.33 -6.06
C GLU A 186 -15.65 8.63 -6.19
N GLY A 187 -14.94 8.79 -7.30
CA GLY A 187 -14.22 10.00 -7.67
C GLY A 187 -13.71 9.92 -9.10
N VAL A 188 -12.69 10.74 -9.39
CA VAL A 188 -12.04 10.75 -10.71
C VAL A 188 -10.53 10.57 -10.59
N VAL A 189 -9.90 10.22 -11.70
CA VAL A 189 -8.44 10.36 -11.83
C VAL A 189 -8.12 11.85 -11.83
N SER A 190 -7.50 12.36 -10.76
CA SER A 190 -7.11 13.76 -10.61
C SER A 190 -5.71 14.04 -11.18
N GLY A 191 -4.88 13.00 -11.34
CA GLY A 191 -3.56 13.10 -11.92
C GLY A 191 -2.95 11.72 -12.19
N VAL A 192 -1.99 11.69 -13.12
CA VAL A 192 -1.21 10.49 -13.44
C VAL A 192 0.28 10.84 -13.44
N GLY A 193 1.13 9.82 -13.28
CA GLY A 193 2.59 10.03 -13.30
C GLY A 193 3.13 10.79 -12.08
N ARG A 194 2.38 10.82 -10.97
CA ARG A 194 2.83 11.45 -9.73
C ARG A 194 3.90 10.60 -9.04
N GLN A 195 4.62 11.24 -8.12
CA GLN A 195 5.58 10.59 -7.24
C GLN A 195 5.19 10.88 -5.81
N ILE A 196 5.25 9.86 -4.95
CA ILE A 196 4.99 9.98 -3.52
C ILE A 196 6.08 9.27 -2.73
N GLU A 197 6.37 9.75 -1.53
CA GLU A 197 7.22 9.02 -0.60
C GLU A 197 6.42 7.89 0.03
N GLY A 198 6.83 6.65 -0.19
CA GLY A 198 6.23 5.47 0.40
C GLY A 198 6.58 5.30 1.88
N VAL A 199 5.90 4.37 2.55
CA VAL A 199 6.07 4.07 3.99
C VAL A 199 7.52 3.72 4.38
N GLY A 200 8.34 3.27 3.42
CA GLY A 200 9.76 2.96 3.58
C GLY A 200 10.71 4.12 3.31
N GLY A 201 10.22 5.36 3.13
CA GLY A 201 11.02 6.53 2.77
C GLY A 201 11.54 6.51 1.33
N ARG A 202 11.01 5.63 0.49
CA ARG A 202 11.34 5.53 -0.94
C ARG A 202 10.25 6.12 -1.81
N ILE A 203 10.66 6.67 -2.93
CA ILE A 203 9.74 7.28 -3.90
C ILE A 203 9.02 6.19 -4.70
N ILE A 204 7.69 6.15 -4.57
CA ILE A 204 6.82 5.35 -5.43
C ILE A 204 6.45 6.22 -6.63
N LYS A 205 6.85 5.76 -7.83
CA LYS A 205 6.67 6.53 -9.07
C LYS A 205 5.40 6.14 -9.81
N ASN A 206 4.98 7.05 -10.69
CA ASN A 206 3.83 6.85 -11.59
C ASN A 206 2.51 6.58 -10.88
N VAL A 207 2.34 7.00 -9.62
CA VAL A 207 1.09 6.77 -8.90
C VAL A 207 -0.08 7.52 -9.53
N ILE A 208 -1.27 6.95 -9.37
CA ILE A 208 -2.54 7.54 -9.77
C ILE A 208 -3.00 8.42 -8.60
N GLN A 209 -3.30 9.69 -8.89
CA GLN A 209 -3.95 10.60 -7.95
C GLN A 209 -5.45 10.56 -8.19
N THR A 210 -6.25 10.51 -7.13
CA THR A 210 -7.72 10.52 -7.17
C THR A 210 -8.29 11.37 -6.03
N ASP A 211 -9.49 11.88 -6.22
CA ASP A 211 -10.32 12.52 -5.19
C ASP A 211 -11.35 11.56 -4.60
N ALA A 212 -11.43 10.31 -5.08
CA ALA A 212 -12.15 9.26 -4.36
C ALA A 212 -11.63 9.17 -2.93
N ALA A 213 -12.52 9.10 -1.95
CA ALA A 213 -12.13 9.11 -0.54
C ALA A 213 -11.31 7.87 -0.18
N ILE A 214 -10.01 8.04 -0.01
CA ILE A 214 -9.11 7.02 0.52
C ILE A 214 -8.95 7.28 2.02
N ASN A 215 -9.34 6.30 2.84
CA ASN A 215 -9.31 6.39 4.29
C ASN A 215 -8.65 5.13 4.88
N PRO A 216 -8.21 5.17 6.14
CA PRO A 216 -7.82 3.96 6.85
C PRO A 216 -8.95 2.92 6.75
N GLY A 217 -8.62 1.76 6.17
CA GLY A 217 -9.57 0.68 5.94
C GLY A 217 -9.84 0.35 4.48
N ASN A 218 -9.79 1.30 3.52
CA ASN A 218 -9.78 0.94 2.10
C ASN A 218 -8.35 0.87 1.51
N SER A 219 -7.30 1.21 2.30
CA SER A 219 -5.90 0.94 1.96
C SER A 219 -5.68 -0.56 1.74
N GLY A 220 -5.00 -0.92 0.65
CA GLY A 220 -4.82 -2.30 0.19
C GLY A 220 -5.99 -2.83 -0.66
N GLY A 221 -7.13 -2.15 -0.67
CA GLY A 221 -8.25 -2.45 -1.56
C GLY A 221 -8.02 -1.96 -3.00
N PRO A 222 -8.83 -2.41 -3.96
CA PRO A 222 -8.70 -2.05 -5.36
C PRO A 222 -9.24 -0.64 -5.65
N LEU A 223 -8.54 0.07 -6.55
CA LEU A 223 -9.08 1.16 -7.33
C LEU A 223 -9.54 0.61 -8.69
N LEU A 224 -10.79 0.87 -9.06
CA LEU A 224 -11.43 0.34 -10.25
C LEU A 224 -11.76 1.45 -11.24
N ASP A 225 -11.77 1.14 -12.53
CA ASP A 225 -12.34 2.02 -13.56
C ASP A 225 -13.87 1.90 -13.62
N GLY A 226 -14.54 2.73 -14.47
CA GLY A 226 -15.99 2.72 -14.66
C GLY A 226 -16.57 1.40 -15.22
N ASN A 227 -15.72 0.45 -15.60
CA ASN A 227 -16.11 -0.90 -16.02
C ASN A 227 -15.84 -1.96 -14.94
N GLY A 228 -15.41 -1.55 -13.74
CA GLY A 228 -15.03 -2.46 -12.66
C GLY A 228 -13.68 -3.16 -12.85
N ARG A 229 -12.81 -2.66 -13.72
CA ARG A 229 -11.48 -3.22 -13.92
C ARG A 229 -10.50 -2.62 -12.92
N PHE A 230 -9.66 -3.45 -12.33
CA PHE A 230 -8.59 -3.06 -11.42
C PHE A 230 -7.53 -2.22 -12.12
N ILE A 231 -7.39 -0.95 -11.74
CA ILE A 231 -6.42 0.00 -12.29
C ILE A 231 -5.32 0.39 -11.31
N GLY A 232 -5.49 0.09 -10.02
CA GLY A 232 -4.48 0.35 -9.01
C GLY A 232 -4.89 -0.13 -7.63
N ILE A 233 -3.94 -0.17 -6.70
CA ILE A 233 -4.16 -0.47 -5.28
C ILE A 233 -4.16 0.84 -4.48
N ASN A 234 -5.21 1.08 -3.69
CA ASN A 234 -5.32 2.24 -2.81
C ASN A 234 -4.23 2.15 -1.74
N THR A 235 -3.42 3.20 -1.58
CA THR A 235 -2.26 3.08 -0.68
C THR A 235 -2.16 4.20 0.35
N MET A 236 -2.29 5.45 -0.05
CA MET A 236 -1.93 6.57 0.81
C MET A 236 -2.81 7.80 0.56
N ILE A 237 -2.93 8.65 1.59
CA ILE A 237 -3.50 9.98 1.50
C ILE A 237 -2.39 11.03 1.71
N ALA A 238 -2.44 12.13 0.95
CA ALA A 238 -1.61 13.30 1.20
C ALA A 238 -2.24 14.14 2.33
N SER A 239 -1.98 13.76 3.58
CA SER A 239 -2.52 14.48 4.73
C SER A 239 -1.54 14.54 5.88
N GLN A 240 -1.33 15.73 6.43
CA GLN A 240 -0.53 15.93 7.64
C GLN A 240 -1.26 15.45 8.91
N SER A 241 -2.58 15.40 8.88
CA SER A 241 -3.43 15.00 10.01
C SER A 241 -3.81 13.52 10.00
N GLY A 242 -3.48 12.77 8.91
CA GLY A 242 -3.94 11.41 8.70
C GLY A 242 -5.41 11.29 8.28
N ALA A 243 -6.15 12.41 8.17
CA ALA A 243 -7.51 12.44 7.66
C ALA A 243 -7.53 12.75 6.15
N TRP A 244 -8.55 12.25 5.45
CA TRP A 244 -8.73 12.53 4.02
C TRP A 244 -8.84 14.04 3.75
N SER A 245 -8.08 14.53 2.77
CA SER A 245 -7.97 15.94 2.42
C SER A 245 -8.33 16.22 0.95
N GLY A 246 -9.05 15.31 0.29
CA GLY A 246 -9.37 15.42 -1.13
C GLY A 246 -8.27 14.89 -2.07
N ILE A 247 -7.21 14.29 -1.54
CA ILE A 247 -6.10 13.77 -2.33
C ILE A 247 -5.76 12.36 -1.86
N GLY A 248 -6.08 11.37 -2.68
CA GLY A 248 -5.70 9.98 -2.51
C GLY A 248 -4.74 9.52 -3.60
N PHE A 249 -3.98 8.48 -3.32
CA PHE A 249 -3.04 7.87 -4.26
C PHE A 249 -3.23 6.36 -4.36
N ALA A 250 -3.01 5.84 -5.56
CA ALA A 250 -3.00 4.40 -5.81
C ALA A 250 -1.79 3.99 -6.63
N VAL A 251 -1.20 2.84 -6.29
CA VAL A 251 -0.12 2.23 -7.08
C VAL A 251 -0.72 1.60 -8.34
N PRO A 252 -0.22 1.93 -9.55
CA PRO A 252 -0.86 1.51 -10.80
C PRO A 252 -0.88 0.01 -11.02
N SER A 253 -1.92 -0.50 -11.68
CA SER A 253 -2.08 -1.93 -11.99
C SER A 253 -0.89 -2.52 -12.76
N ALA A 254 -0.23 -1.75 -13.62
CA ALA A 254 0.98 -2.20 -14.33
C ALA A 254 2.12 -2.55 -13.35
N THR A 255 2.36 -1.70 -12.34
CA THR A 255 3.35 -1.94 -11.28
C THR A 255 2.94 -3.12 -10.41
N VAL A 256 1.65 -3.17 -10.00
CA VAL A 256 1.11 -4.27 -9.18
C VAL A 256 1.26 -5.61 -9.89
N THR A 257 0.83 -5.71 -11.16
CA THR A 257 0.89 -6.96 -11.92
C THR A 257 2.31 -7.47 -12.05
N ARG A 258 3.26 -6.60 -12.39
CA ARG A 258 4.68 -6.96 -12.49
C ARG A 258 5.22 -7.47 -11.15
N THR A 259 4.96 -6.75 -10.07
CA THR A 259 5.47 -7.06 -8.73
C THR A 259 4.84 -8.35 -8.19
N VAL A 260 3.52 -8.49 -8.28
CA VAL A 260 2.78 -9.68 -7.82
C VAL A 260 3.21 -10.93 -8.56
N SER A 261 3.36 -10.86 -9.90
CA SER A 261 3.84 -12.00 -10.69
C SER A 261 5.23 -12.48 -10.26
N GLN A 262 6.13 -11.54 -9.92
CA GLN A 262 7.46 -11.88 -9.40
C GLN A 262 7.40 -12.47 -7.99
N ILE A 263 6.57 -11.89 -7.12
CA ILE A 263 6.40 -12.39 -5.75
C ILE A 263 5.84 -13.81 -5.77
N ILE A 264 4.82 -14.09 -6.57
CA ILE A 264 4.24 -15.44 -6.69
C ILE A 264 5.30 -16.44 -7.18
N LYS A 265 6.07 -16.06 -8.20
CA LYS A 265 7.05 -16.96 -8.82
C LYS A 265 8.32 -17.18 -7.97
N TYR A 266 8.82 -16.12 -7.31
CA TYR A 266 10.14 -16.12 -6.68
C TYR A 266 10.11 -15.85 -5.18
N GLY A 267 8.93 -15.59 -4.59
CA GLY A 267 8.77 -15.18 -3.20
C GLY A 267 9.17 -13.72 -2.90
N ARG A 268 9.60 -12.96 -3.92
CA ARG A 268 10.03 -11.57 -3.79
C ARG A 268 10.04 -10.87 -5.15
N ALA A 269 10.06 -9.56 -5.16
CA ALA A 269 10.35 -8.80 -6.36
C ALA A 269 11.84 -8.90 -6.73
N ILE A 270 12.11 -9.07 -8.00
CA ILE A 270 13.46 -9.09 -8.58
C ILE A 270 13.75 -7.70 -9.11
N ARG A 271 14.84 -7.09 -8.64
CA ARG A 271 15.23 -5.74 -9.04
C ARG A 271 16.66 -5.68 -9.53
N PRO A 272 16.89 -5.11 -10.70
CA PRO A 272 18.25 -4.81 -11.14
C PRO A 272 18.90 -3.83 -10.16
N TRP A 273 20.15 -4.06 -9.86
CA TRP A 273 20.87 -3.33 -8.84
C TRP A 273 22.33 -3.10 -9.21
N LEU A 274 22.83 -1.90 -8.89
CA LEU A 274 24.23 -1.49 -9.08
C LEU A 274 25.07 -1.64 -7.79
N GLY A 275 24.47 -1.38 -6.63
CA GLY A 275 25.15 -1.38 -5.35
C GLY A 275 25.87 -0.08 -5.04
N LEU A 276 25.27 1.05 -5.41
CA LEU A 276 25.78 2.39 -5.18
C LEU A 276 24.89 3.14 -4.18
N SER A 277 25.53 3.97 -3.35
CA SER A 277 24.89 5.09 -2.66
C SER A 277 25.35 6.39 -3.30
N LEU A 278 24.38 7.20 -3.71
CA LEU A 278 24.61 8.42 -4.47
C LEU A 278 24.34 9.66 -3.62
N ALA A 279 25.05 10.76 -3.89
CA ALA A 279 24.87 12.00 -3.16
C ALA A 279 23.51 12.62 -3.48
N PRO A 280 22.71 13.04 -2.47
CA PRO A 280 21.54 13.85 -2.72
C PRO A 280 21.93 15.17 -3.40
N MET A 281 21.06 15.65 -4.30
CA MET A 281 21.29 16.90 -5.05
C MET A 281 21.62 18.11 -4.15
N THR A 282 21.08 18.13 -2.93
CA THR A 282 21.29 19.19 -1.94
C THR A 282 22.72 19.25 -1.41
N ILE A 283 23.48 18.16 -1.39
CA ILE A 283 24.87 18.14 -0.92
C ILE A 283 25.81 18.67 -2.00
N THR A 284 25.56 18.33 -3.27
CA THR A 284 26.37 18.83 -4.40
C THR A 284 26.18 20.32 -4.66
N GLN A 285 25.00 20.89 -4.34
CA GLN A 285 24.72 22.32 -4.49
C GLN A 285 25.24 23.19 -3.34
N ARG A 286 25.36 22.65 -2.11
CA ARG A 286 25.85 23.41 -0.94
C ARG A 286 27.38 23.48 -0.80
N GLY A 287 28.10 22.56 -1.43
CA GLY A 287 29.56 22.50 -1.41
C GLY A 287 30.21 23.31 -2.51
N LYS A 288 30.29 24.61 -2.32
CA LYS A 288 31.18 25.58 -3.04
C LYS A 288 31.61 25.21 -4.48
N ARG A 289 31.05 25.93 -5.46
CA ARG A 289 31.65 26.35 -6.76
C ARG A 289 32.16 25.33 -7.77
N GLN A 290 32.12 24.04 -7.57
CA GLN A 290 32.25 23.11 -8.68
C GLN A 290 30.84 22.70 -9.15
N LYS A 291 30.50 23.13 -10.35
CA LYS A 291 29.37 22.59 -11.11
C LYS A 291 29.66 21.11 -11.29
N THR A 292 29.01 20.23 -10.51
CA THR A 292 29.03 18.79 -10.74
C THR A 292 28.37 18.54 -12.09
N GLU A 293 29.05 17.86 -12.97
CA GLU A 293 28.52 17.52 -14.31
C GLU A 293 27.65 16.27 -14.27
N GLY A 294 27.65 15.55 -13.14
CA GLY A 294 26.97 14.29 -12.93
C GLY A 294 26.61 14.03 -11.48
N VAL A 295 26.45 12.77 -11.11
CA VAL A 295 26.02 12.29 -9.80
C VAL A 295 27.19 11.65 -9.04
N LEU A 296 27.55 12.23 -7.88
CA LEU A 296 28.65 11.76 -7.05
C LEU A 296 28.33 10.43 -6.35
N VAL A 297 29.26 9.47 -6.43
CA VAL A 297 29.21 8.21 -5.69
C VAL A 297 29.72 8.40 -4.28
N ILE A 298 28.83 8.23 -3.28
CA ILE A 298 29.18 8.31 -1.85
C ILE A 298 29.83 7.01 -1.38
N SER A 299 29.19 5.88 -1.68
CA SER A 299 29.72 4.56 -1.30
C SER A 299 29.40 3.51 -2.34
N VAL A 300 30.23 2.48 -2.37
CA VAL A 300 30.08 1.29 -3.20
C VAL A 300 29.99 0.09 -2.27
N GLN A 301 28.98 -0.73 -2.45
CA GLN A 301 28.83 -1.93 -1.64
C GLN A 301 29.79 -3.02 -2.12
N VAL A 302 30.53 -3.60 -1.19
CA VAL A 302 31.48 -4.69 -1.47
C VAL A 302 30.74 -5.88 -2.08
N GLY A 303 31.30 -6.45 -3.15
CA GLY A 303 30.71 -7.57 -3.91
C GLY A 303 29.57 -7.17 -4.86
N SER A 304 29.24 -5.87 -4.94
CA SER A 304 28.22 -5.37 -5.86
C SER A 304 28.70 -5.35 -7.32
N PRO A 305 27.78 -5.18 -8.30
CA PRO A 305 28.15 -4.93 -9.69
C PRO A 305 29.08 -3.74 -9.87
N ALA A 306 28.85 -2.66 -9.17
CA ALA A 306 29.68 -1.46 -9.24
C ALA A 306 31.08 -1.68 -8.65
N ASP A 307 31.17 -2.43 -7.55
CA ASP A 307 32.46 -2.84 -6.95
C ASP A 307 33.27 -3.71 -7.92
N ALA A 308 32.64 -4.74 -8.49
CA ALA A 308 33.24 -5.60 -9.50
C ALA A 308 33.71 -4.83 -10.75
N ALA A 309 33.05 -3.72 -11.07
CA ALA A 309 33.42 -2.83 -12.17
C ALA A 309 34.47 -1.77 -11.80
N GLY A 310 34.90 -1.74 -10.54
CA GLY A 310 35.93 -0.83 -10.05
C GLY A 310 35.48 0.62 -9.91
N ILE A 311 34.18 0.85 -9.67
CA ILE A 311 33.63 2.17 -9.30
C ILE A 311 34.13 2.52 -7.89
N ARG A 312 34.47 3.79 -7.67
CA ARG A 312 35.01 4.27 -6.40
C ARG A 312 34.02 5.17 -5.66
N GLY A 313 33.82 4.90 -4.38
CA GLY A 313 33.09 5.77 -3.46
C GLY A 313 33.96 6.89 -2.89
N THR A 314 33.30 7.90 -2.32
CA THR A 314 33.95 8.96 -1.55
C THR A 314 34.46 8.39 -0.22
N VAL A 315 35.72 8.63 0.09
CA VAL A 315 36.34 8.13 1.32
C VAL A 315 37.02 9.27 2.09
N ARG A 316 37.11 9.13 3.39
CA ARG A 316 37.92 10.02 4.22
C ARG A 316 39.31 9.38 4.41
N ASP A 317 40.33 10.09 3.98
CA ASP A 317 41.70 9.64 4.17
C ASP A 317 42.00 9.53 5.67
N PRO A 318 42.40 8.34 6.16
CA PRO A 318 42.62 8.12 7.60
C PRO A 318 43.79 8.86 8.18
N TYR A 319 44.76 9.29 7.35
CA TYR A 319 45.98 9.97 7.78
C TYR A 319 45.86 11.49 7.75
N SER A 320 45.35 12.03 6.65
CA SER A 320 45.20 13.47 6.46
C SER A 320 43.86 14.02 6.93
N GLY A 321 42.88 13.14 7.12
CA GLY A 321 41.50 13.53 7.42
C GLY A 321 40.78 14.20 6.24
N SER A 322 41.43 14.33 5.08
CA SER A 322 40.87 14.94 3.88
C SER A 322 39.83 14.03 3.23
N ILE A 323 38.87 14.63 2.52
CA ILE A 323 37.85 13.88 1.76
C ILE A 323 38.40 13.66 0.35
N VAL A 324 38.57 12.40 -0.02
CA VAL A 324 38.86 11.99 -1.39
C VAL A 324 37.50 11.68 -2.07
N MET A 325 37.18 12.49 -3.08
CA MET A 325 35.92 12.35 -3.80
C MET A 325 35.89 11.05 -4.60
N GLY A 326 34.73 10.39 -4.58
CA GLY A 326 34.47 9.23 -5.41
C GLY A 326 34.25 9.58 -6.88
N ASP A 327 33.88 8.58 -7.66
CA ASP A 327 33.51 8.77 -9.06
C ASP A 327 32.25 9.62 -9.19
N GLU A 328 32.15 10.37 -10.26
CA GLU A 328 30.98 11.12 -10.65
C GLU A 328 30.39 10.48 -11.91
N ILE A 329 29.16 9.94 -11.82
CA ILE A 329 28.46 9.32 -12.97
C ILE A 329 27.87 10.44 -13.80
N VAL A 330 28.33 10.60 -15.05
CA VAL A 330 27.89 11.66 -15.95
C VAL A 330 26.92 11.17 -17.02
N GLU A 331 27.05 9.91 -17.44
CA GLU A 331 26.15 9.31 -18.45
C GLU A 331 25.91 7.83 -18.14
N ILE A 332 24.73 7.33 -18.52
CA ILE A 332 24.38 5.91 -18.52
C ILE A 332 23.80 5.57 -19.89
N ASP A 333 24.40 4.61 -20.61
CA ASP A 333 24.02 4.21 -21.97
C ASP A 333 23.86 5.42 -22.91
N GLY A 334 24.79 6.39 -22.83
CA GLY A 334 24.78 7.60 -23.64
C GLY A 334 23.78 8.69 -23.22
N LYS A 335 23.00 8.46 -22.13
CA LYS A 335 22.09 9.46 -21.58
C LYS A 335 22.74 10.18 -20.42
N GLN A 336 22.80 11.50 -20.48
CA GLN A 336 23.33 12.32 -19.38
C GLN A 336 22.45 12.19 -18.13
N VAL A 337 23.11 12.08 -16.96
CA VAL A 337 22.45 12.02 -15.64
C VAL A 337 23.04 13.10 -14.75
N VAL A 338 22.18 13.84 -14.04
CA VAL A 338 22.55 14.96 -13.17
C VAL A 338 22.01 14.83 -11.76
N ASP A 339 21.12 13.85 -11.52
CA ASP A 339 20.61 13.57 -10.18
C ASP A 339 20.49 12.04 -9.93
N PRO A 340 20.47 11.62 -8.64
CA PRO A 340 20.39 10.22 -8.26
C PRO A 340 19.11 9.50 -8.75
N GLU A 341 17.99 10.23 -8.93
CA GLU A 341 16.74 9.64 -9.37
C GLU A 341 16.86 9.18 -10.82
N GLN A 342 17.53 9.97 -11.70
CA GLN A 342 17.76 9.59 -13.09
C GLN A 342 18.62 8.32 -13.20
N VAL A 343 19.62 8.16 -12.32
CA VAL A 343 20.41 6.92 -12.25
C VAL A 343 19.54 5.74 -11.87
N SER A 344 18.70 5.91 -10.83
CA SER A 344 17.75 4.87 -10.40
C SER A 344 16.75 4.51 -11.50
N ASP A 345 16.22 5.53 -12.22
CA ASP A 345 15.25 5.32 -13.30
C ASP A 345 15.82 4.48 -14.44
N VAL A 346 17.07 4.77 -14.84
CA VAL A 346 17.70 3.99 -15.91
C VAL A 346 17.90 2.55 -15.47
N VAL A 347 18.36 2.32 -14.22
CA VAL A 347 18.61 0.97 -13.70
C VAL A 347 17.31 0.20 -13.53
N GLU A 348 16.25 0.81 -12.99
CA GLU A 348 14.94 0.16 -12.77
C GLU A 348 14.22 -0.25 -14.05
N ASN A 349 14.54 0.40 -15.18
CA ASN A 349 14.00 0.05 -16.49
C ASN A 349 14.77 -1.07 -17.23
N LYS A 350 15.82 -1.61 -16.60
CA LYS A 350 16.62 -2.73 -17.13
C LYS A 350 16.18 -4.05 -16.49
N ALA A 351 16.69 -5.14 -17.05
CA ALA A 351 16.56 -6.47 -16.44
C ALA A 351 17.82 -6.85 -15.65
N VAL A 352 17.66 -7.80 -14.71
CA VAL A 352 18.81 -8.45 -14.08
C VAL A 352 19.58 -9.24 -15.16
N GLY A 353 20.89 -9.03 -15.21
CA GLY A 353 21.77 -9.58 -16.26
C GLY A 353 22.07 -8.60 -17.39
N ASP A 354 21.30 -7.52 -17.53
CA ASP A 354 21.61 -6.49 -18.52
C ASP A 354 22.95 -5.82 -18.23
N ARG A 355 23.64 -5.50 -19.31
CA ARG A 355 24.90 -4.76 -19.30
C ARG A 355 24.62 -3.30 -19.62
N ILE A 356 25.10 -2.40 -18.76
CA ILE A 356 25.02 -0.95 -18.94
C ILE A 356 26.41 -0.33 -19.03
N GLU A 357 26.52 0.77 -19.74
CA GLU A 357 27.74 1.56 -19.85
C GLU A 357 27.61 2.83 -19.00
N LEU A 358 28.50 2.96 -18.00
CA LEU A 358 28.61 4.14 -17.16
C LEU A 358 29.78 4.98 -17.64
N ARG A 359 29.54 6.21 -18.07
CA ARG A 359 30.59 7.20 -18.25
C ARG A 359 30.78 7.93 -16.93
N ILE A 360 31.96 7.76 -16.34
CA ILE A 360 32.31 8.34 -15.04
C ILE A 360 33.44 9.39 -15.23
N LYS A 361 33.43 10.39 -14.34
CA LYS A 361 34.54 11.32 -14.19
C LYS A 361 35.31 10.95 -12.92
N ARG A 362 36.59 10.65 -13.06
CA ARG A 362 37.51 10.25 -11.98
C ARG A 362 38.78 11.08 -12.07
N ASP A 363 39.17 11.75 -11.02
CA ASP A 363 40.39 12.58 -10.96
C ASP A 363 40.50 13.55 -12.17
N GLY A 364 39.39 14.16 -12.56
CA GLY A 364 39.29 15.08 -13.70
C GLY A 364 39.25 14.44 -15.09
N SER A 365 39.41 13.12 -15.20
CA SER A 365 39.41 12.37 -16.46
C SER A 365 38.12 11.54 -16.64
N TYR A 366 37.65 11.42 -17.88
CA TYR A 366 36.49 10.58 -18.19
C TYR A 366 36.91 9.15 -18.50
N LYS A 367 36.10 8.20 -18.00
CA LYS A 367 36.27 6.77 -18.27
C LYS A 367 34.91 6.15 -18.53
N THR A 368 34.84 5.18 -19.44
CA THR A 368 33.65 4.35 -19.64
C THR A 368 33.87 3.01 -18.94
N VAL A 369 32.92 2.63 -18.11
CA VAL A 369 32.95 1.39 -17.33
C VAL A 369 31.69 0.61 -17.64
N SER A 370 31.83 -0.67 -17.99
CA SER A 370 30.70 -1.54 -18.27
C SER A 370 30.33 -2.33 -17.02
N VAL A 371 29.07 -2.30 -16.67
CA VAL A 371 28.53 -2.95 -15.45
C VAL A 371 27.40 -3.89 -15.82
N THR A 372 27.46 -5.16 -15.35
CA THR A 372 26.36 -6.12 -15.51
C THR A 372 25.50 -6.07 -14.26
N LEU A 373 24.23 -5.72 -14.41
CA LEU A 373 23.29 -5.62 -13.32
C LEU A 373 23.01 -6.98 -12.67
N LYS A 374 23.02 -7.04 -11.36
CA LYS A 374 22.64 -8.22 -10.57
C LYS A 374 21.31 -7.98 -9.87
N ASP A 375 20.72 -9.07 -9.41
CA ASP A 375 19.58 -8.99 -8.52
C ASP A 375 19.99 -8.44 -7.15
N ARG A 376 19.15 -7.57 -6.60
CA ARG A 376 19.40 -6.92 -5.32
C ARG A 376 19.38 -7.96 -4.18
N PRO A 377 20.42 -8.05 -3.34
CA PRO A 377 20.43 -8.98 -2.20
C PRO A 377 19.30 -8.68 -1.20
N THR A 378 18.65 -9.73 -0.69
CA THR A 378 17.59 -9.63 0.33
C THR A 378 18.05 -9.00 1.64
N SER A 379 19.33 -9.15 1.99
CA SER A 379 19.94 -8.52 3.17
C SER A 379 20.03 -7.00 3.09
N TYR A 380 19.83 -6.43 1.91
CA TYR A 380 19.82 -4.97 1.68
C TYR A 380 18.43 -4.33 1.89
N GLN A 381 17.43 -5.09 2.25
CA GLN A 381 16.16 -4.55 2.77
C GLN A 381 16.46 -3.97 4.16
N GLY A 382 16.99 -2.74 4.15
CA GLY A 382 17.48 -2.04 5.32
C GLY A 382 16.45 -2.06 6.43
N GLY A 383 16.82 -2.68 7.55
CA GLY A 383 16.37 -2.35 8.89
C GLY A 383 14.88 -2.43 9.24
N TYR A 384 14.02 -2.99 8.41
CA TYR A 384 12.60 -3.13 8.71
C TYR A 384 12.21 -4.59 8.83
N GLY A 385 12.15 -5.08 10.07
CA GLY A 385 11.28 -6.16 10.57
C GLY A 385 11.06 -7.43 9.72
N GLY A 386 12.07 -7.93 8.99
CA GLY A 386 11.95 -9.12 8.14
C GLY A 386 12.08 -10.48 8.87
N GLU A 387 12.14 -10.51 10.22
CA GLU A 387 12.31 -11.76 10.95
C GLU A 387 11.02 -12.40 11.48
N SER A 388 9.88 -11.77 11.40
CA SER A 388 8.67 -12.24 12.08
C SER A 388 7.83 -13.25 11.29
N PHE A 389 7.88 -13.25 9.96
CA PHE A 389 7.23 -14.28 9.13
C PHE A 389 8.24 -15.37 8.72
N ARG A 390 8.68 -16.21 9.65
CA ARG A 390 9.44 -17.41 9.27
C ARG A 390 8.52 -18.44 8.64
N ARG A 391 8.86 -18.86 7.41
CA ARG A 391 8.40 -20.11 6.81
C ARG A 391 8.52 -21.23 7.84
N ARG A 392 7.44 -21.88 8.21
CA ARG A 392 7.52 -23.27 8.67
C ARG A 392 7.89 -24.11 7.46
N SER A 393 9.21 -24.23 7.20
CA SER A 393 9.72 -25.32 6.37
C SER A 393 9.53 -26.61 7.16
N ARG A 394 8.74 -27.50 6.60
CA ARG A 394 8.73 -28.96 6.73
C ARG A 394 9.53 -29.55 7.92
N LEU A 395 8.85 -30.08 8.87
CA LEU A 395 9.11 -31.38 9.47
C LEU A 395 7.85 -32.24 9.37
#